data_679af1e511b7c8434e7b093eac88a92b
#
_entry.id   679af1e511b7c8434e7b093eac88a92b
#
_cell.length_a   1.000
_cell.length_b   1.000
_cell.length_c   1.000
_cell.angle_alpha   90.00
_cell.angle_beta   90.00
_cell.angle_gamma   90.00
#
_symmetry.space_group_name_H-M   'P 1'
#
loop_
_entity.id
_entity.type
_entity.pdbx_description
1 polymer ?
#
loop_
_entity_poly.entity_id
_entity_poly.type
_entity_poly.pdbx_seq_one_letter_code
_entity_poly.pdbx_strand_id
1 'polypeptide(L)'
;MLVDSHCHLDFPDFANELDAVIVRARTAGIERMVTISTRVKRFNELLAITERFPGVYCSVGTHPHNAHEELDVTVADLVAHTKSPKVVALGEAGLDYHYDNSPREAQERGFRTHIAAARETGLPLVIHTREADADTARILEEETGKGAFPAVLHCFTGGPELARRAIALGLSISFTGILTFKNSAALRDIAASLPADRILVETDAPYLAPGKFRGKRNEPAFVVEIAKVLAETRGVSLDEIAQQTTANFFRLFSKVPRPAAAAT
;
A
#
# COMPACT_ATOMS: atom_id res chain seq x y z
N MET A 1 -4.56 11.82 -14.09
CA MET A 1 -4.10 11.81 -12.67
C MET A 1 -3.77 10.38 -12.29
N LEU A 2 -2.67 10.17 -11.58
CA LEU A 2 -2.31 8.92 -10.91
C LEU A 2 -2.22 9.17 -9.40
N VAL A 3 -2.22 8.08 -8.63
CA VAL A 3 -2.05 8.10 -7.17
C VAL A 3 -0.92 7.14 -6.83
N ASP A 4 -0.06 7.52 -5.87
CA ASP A 4 0.87 6.60 -5.25
C ASP A 4 0.25 6.07 -3.96
N SER A 5 -0.24 4.82 -3.97
CA SER A 5 -0.97 4.27 -2.84
C SER A 5 -0.08 3.80 -1.68
N HIS A 6 1.25 3.78 -1.86
CA HIS A 6 2.19 3.33 -0.83
C HIS A 6 3.61 3.89 -1.07
N CYS A 7 4.08 4.74 -0.17
CA CYS A 7 5.46 5.23 -0.10
C CYS A 7 5.84 5.49 1.36
N HIS A 8 7.15 5.67 1.66
CA HIS A 8 7.67 5.95 3.01
C HIS A 8 8.37 7.30 3.03
N LEU A 9 7.60 8.39 3.10
CA LEU A 9 8.12 9.75 3.05
C LEU A 9 8.86 10.20 4.31
N ASP A 10 8.72 9.46 5.41
CA ASP A 10 9.43 9.68 6.68
C ASP A 10 10.83 9.05 6.73
N PHE A 11 11.21 8.30 5.70
CA PHE A 11 12.51 7.64 5.68
C PHE A 11 13.66 8.65 5.47
N PRO A 12 14.83 8.38 6.08
CA PRO A 12 16.00 9.27 6.00
C PRO A 12 16.42 9.63 4.58
N ASP A 13 16.13 8.77 3.61
CA ASP A 13 16.39 8.95 2.19
C ASP A 13 15.77 10.23 1.62
N PHE A 14 14.70 10.72 2.23
CA PHE A 14 13.98 11.93 1.80
C PHE A 14 14.19 13.15 2.70
N ALA A 15 14.82 12.99 3.87
CA ALA A 15 14.86 14.02 4.92
C ALA A 15 15.34 15.39 4.42
N ASN A 16 16.35 15.42 3.53
CA ASN A 16 16.98 16.65 3.07
C ASN A 16 16.29 17.27 1.83
N GLU A 17 15.36 16.57 1.18
CA GLU A 17 14.76 17.03 -0.08
C GLU A 17 13.26 16.68 -0.22
N LEU A 18 12.57 16.45 0.88
CA LEU A 18 11.16 16.02 0.87
C LEU A 18 10.27 16.99 0.07
N ASP A 19 10.48 18.31 0.20
CA ASP A 19 9.75 19.32 -0.57
C ASP A 19 9.94 19.12 -2.08
N ALA A 20 11.19 18.91 -2.50
CA ALA A 20 11.52 18.67 -3.90
C ALA A 20 10.92 17.36 -4.42
N VAL A 21 10.89 16.32 -3.61
CA VAL A 21 10.23 15.02 -3.93
C VAL A 21 8.73 15.24 -4.18
N ILE A 22 8.05 15.95 -3.30
CA ILE A 22 6.62 16.27 -3.46
C ILE A 22 6.36 17.14 -4.70
N VAL A 23 7.23 18.12 -4.98
CA VAL A 23 7.11 18.93 -6.21
C VAL A 23 7.27 18.06 -7.45
N ARG A 24 8.27 17.17 -7.51
CA ARG A 24 8.45 16.27 -8.65
C ARG A 24 7.26 15.32 -8.83
N ALA A 25 6.71 14.78 -7.74
CA ALA A 25 5.51 13.95 -7.80
C ALA A 25 4.33 14.71 -8.43
N ARG A 26 4.04 15.92 -7.96
CA ARG A 26 2.97 16.77 -8.50
C ARG A 26 3.20 17.14 -9.97
N THR A 27 4.43 17.46 -10.34
CA THR A 27 4.81 17.76 -11.74
C THR A 27 4.58 16.53 -12.64
N ALA A 28 4.74 15.32 -12.10
CA ALA A 28 4.45 14.07 -12.80
C ALA A 28 2.95 13.70 -12.81
N GLY A 29 2.07 14.55 -12.24
CA GLY A 29 0.62 14.32 -12.20
C GLY A 29 0.16 13.45 -11.03
N ILE A 30 0.99 13.28 -9.98
CA ILE A 30 0.66 12.54 -8.77
C ILE A 30 0.16 13.53 -7.71
N GLU A 31 -1.15 13.60 -7.52
CA GLU A 31 -1.77 14.56 -6.61
C GLU A 31 -2.11 13.99 -5.23
N ARG A 32 -2.13 12.67 -5.11
CA ARG A 32 -2.43 11.96 -3.86
C ARG A 32 -1.35 10.93 -3.61
N MET A 33 -0.90 10.88 -2.36
CA MET A 33 0.10 9.92 -1.89
C MET A 33 -0.32 9.43 -0.51
N VAL A 34 -0.11 8.14 -0.23
CA VAL A 34 -0.29 7.58 1.11
C VAL A 34 1.09 7.19 1.63
N THR A 35 1.56 7.89 2.65
CA THR A 35 2.80 7.53 3.35
C THR A 35 2.49 6.54 4.46
N ILE A 36 3.29 5.48 4.56
CA ILE A 36 2.95 4.27 5.30
C ILE A 36 3.73 4.18 6.61
N SER A 37 2.98 3.92 7.67
CA SER A 37 3.53 3.70 9.02
C SER A 37 4.20 2.33 9.11
N THR A 38 5.40 2.31 9.70
CA THR A 38 6.10 1.07 10.05
C THR A 38 6.12 0.81 11.56
N ARG A 39 5.82 1.83 12.39
CA ARG A 39 5.71 1.75 13.84
C ARG A 39 4.65 2.73 14.36
N VAL A 40 3.71 2.24 15.14
CA VAL A 40 2.69 3.08 15.80
C VAL A 40 3.34 4.07 16.75
N LYS A 41 4.39 3.67 17.48
CA LYS A 41 5.12 4.55 18.42
C LYS A 41 5.81 5.75 17.76
N ARG A 42 6.00 5.71 16.43
CA ARG A 42 6.55 6.82 15.63
C ARG A 42 5.52 7.56 14.78
N PHE A 43 4.24 7.24 14.94
CA PHE A 43 3.14 7.77 14.13
C PHE A 43 3.11 9.30 14.06
N ASN A 44 3.44 10.01 15.13
CA ASN A 44 3.42 11.49 15.15
C ASN A 44 4.40 12.12 14.15
N GLU A 45 5.53 11.48 13.87
CA GLU A 45 6.50 11.94 12.86
C GLU A 45 5.87 11.86 11.46
N LEU A 46 5.16 10.78 11.19
CA LEU A 46 4.48 10.56 9.92
C LEU A 46 3.29 11.52 9.74
N LEU A 47 2.49 11.72 10.80
CA LEU A 47 1.36 12.64 10.80
C LEU A 47 1.80 14.07 10.46
N ALA A 48 2.91 14.55 11.04
CA ALA A 48 3.46 15.87 10.78
C ALA A 48 3.79 16.10 9.28
N ILE A 49 4.26 15.06 8.57
CA ILE A 49 4.48 15.14 7.12
C ILE A 49 3.14 15.37 6.39
N THR A 50 2.10 14.65 6.77
CA THR A 50 0.80 14.77 6.10
C THR A 50 0.12 16.13 6.34
N GLU A 51 0.37 16.75 7.50
CA GLU A 51 -0.13 18.08 7.83
C GLU A 51 0.58 19.17 7.00
N ARG A 52 1.87 18.96 6.73
CA ARG A 52 2.69 19.90 5.94
C ARG A 52 2.33 19.87 4.45
N PHE A 53 1.93 18.74 3.90
CA PHE A 53 1.70 18.59 2.46
C PHE A 53 0.24 18.25 2.13
N PRO A 54 -0.54 19.20 1.58
CA PRO A 54 -1.86 18.90 1.02
C PRO A 54 -1.78 17.80 -0.03
N GLY A 55 -2.68 16.82 0.05
CA GLY A 55 -2.70 15.65 -0.84
C GLY A 55 -1.87 14.46 -0.35
N VAL A 56 -1.08 14.63 0.73
CA VAL A 56 -0.44 13.51 1.44
C VAL A 56 -1.33 13.06 2.60
N TYR A 57 -1.53 11.77 2.69
CA TYR A 57 -2.28 11.05 3.73
C TYR A 57 -1.39 9.97 4.32
N CYS A 58 -1.79 9.33 5.41
CA CYS A 58 -1.01 8.26 6.00
C CYS A 58 -1.87 7.07 6.44
N SER A 59 -1.19 5.95 6.66
CA SER A 59 -1.68 4.82 7.44
C SER A 59 -1.22 4.93 8.91
N VAL A 60 -1.74 4.04 9.75
CA VAL A 60 -1.23 3.78 11.09
C VAL A 60 -1.11 2.28 11.31
N GLY A 61 0.08 1.82 11.69
CA GLY A 61 0.31 0.40 11.95
C GLY A 61 1.76 0.05 12.21
N THR A 62 1.98 -1.23 12.49
CA THR A 62 3.26 -1.83 12.81
C THR A 62 3.64 -2.86 11.75
N HIS A 63 4.69 -2.56 11.00
CA HIS A 63 5.26 -3.46 9.99
C HIS A 63 5.69 -4.81 10.62
N PRO A 64 5.56 -5.94 9.94
CA PRO A 64 5.92 -7.25 10.49
C PRO A 64 7.36 -7.33 11.03
N HIS A 65 8.31 -6.60 10.44
CA HIS A 65 9.68 -6.53 10.97
C HIS A 65 9.77 -5.99 12.39
N ASN A 66 8.80 -5.16 12.80
CA ASN A 66 8.79 -4.47 14.09
C ASN A 66 7.72 -5.02 15.05
N ALA A 67 7.04 -6.10 14.67
CA ALA A 67 5.93 -6.63 15.44
C ALA A 67 6.28 -6.96 16.89
N HIS A 68 7.49 -7.44 17.15
CA HIS A 68 7.98 -7.76 18.50
C HIS A 68 8.24 -6.52 19.36
N GLU A 69 8.44 -5.35 18.77
CA GLU A 69 8.69 -4.08 19.48
C GLU A 69 7.40 -3.44 19.99
N GLU A 70 6.25 -3.83 19.43
CA GLU A 70 4.94 -3.20 19.63
C GLU A 70 3.83 -4.21 19.99
N LEU A 71 4.18 -5.24 20.78
CA LEU A 71 3.21 -6.24 21.24
C LEU A 71 2.10 -5.67 22.15
N ASP A 72 2.34 -4.48 22.68
CA ASP A 72 1.44 -3.71 23.53
C ASP A 72 0.42 -2.87 22.75
N VAL A 73 0.59 -2.71 21.44
CA VAL A 73 -0.38 -1.99 20.58
C VAL A 73 -1.70 -2.76 20.52
N THR A 74 -2.78 -2.08 20.89
CA THR A 74 -4.12 -2.65 20.92
C THR A 74 -4.97 -2.17 19.74
N VAL A 75 -6.11 -2.81 19.52
CA VAL A 75 -7.14 -2.35 18.56
C VAL A 75 -7.58 -0.93 18.90
N ALA A 76 -7.80 -0.64 20.19
CA ALA A 76 -8.25 0.68 20.64
C ALA A 76 -7.23 1.79 20.32
N ASP A 77 -5.93 1.50 20.43
CA ASP A 77 -4.87 2.46 20.08
C ASP A 77 -4.90 2.76 18.58
N LEU A 78 -4.99 1.74 17.74
CA LEU A 78 -5.10 1.91 16.29
C LEU A 78 -6.34 2.72 15.91
N VAL A 79 -7.50 2.37 16.46
CA VAL A 79 -8.77 3.07 16.24
C VAL A 79 -8.69 4.52 16.67
N ALA A 80 -8.03 4.82 17.80
CA ALA A 80 -7.87 6.19 18.28
C ALA A 80 -7.12 7.09 17.27
N HIS A 81 -6.07 6.57 16.64
CA HIS A 81 -5.32 7.31 15.62
C HIS A 81 -6.14 7.58 14.35
N THR A 82 -7.08 6.70 14.01
CA THR A 82 -7.94 6.89 12.82
C THR A 82 -8.91 8.07 12.92
N LYS A 83 -9.03 8.72 14.07
CA LYS A 83 -9.81 9.95 14.24
C LYS A 83 -9.23 11.14 13.46
N SER A 84 -7.92 11.14 13.21
CA SER A 84 -7.29 12.15 12.34
C SER A 84 -7.83 12.03 10.91
N PRO A 85 -8.23 13.14 10.25
CA PRO A 85 -8.65 13.12 8.85
C PRO A 85 -7.54 12.72 7.89
N LYS A 86 -6.29 12.77 8.33
CA LYS A 86 -5.11 12.37 7.54
C LYS A 86 -4.84 10.87 7.56
N VAL A 87 -5.36 10.13 8.54
CA VAL A 87 -5.24 8.68 8.61
C VAL A 87 -6.35 8.05 7.78
N VAL A 88 -5.95 7.40 6.70
CA VAL A 88 -6.87 6.86 5.68
C VAL A 88 -6.79 5.35 5.53
N ALA A 89 -5.88 4.71 6.24
CA ALA A 89 -5.67 3.26 6.25
C ALA A 89 -5.07 2.80 7.59
N LEU A 90 -5.17 1.51 7.84
CA LEU A 90 -4.41 0.79 8.86
C LEU A 90 -3.23 0.07 8.22
N GLY A 91 -2.23 -0.25 9.01
CA GLY A 91 -1.01 -0.91 8.52
C GLY A 91 0.11 0.11 8.23
N GLU A 92 1.18 -0.39 7.75
CA GLU A 92 1.43 -1.69 7.13
C GLU A 92 1.49 -2.78 8.22
N ALA A 93 0.83 -3.90 7.99
CA ALA A 93 0.89 -5.06 8.87
C ALA A 93 0.79 -6.34 8.03
N GLY A 94 1.25 -7.46 8.56
CA GLY A 94 1.21 -8.73 7.82
C GLY A 94 2.34 -9.66 8.21
N LEU A 95 2.88 -10.41 7.24
CA LEU A 95 3.87 -11.46 7.47
C LEU A 95 5.08 -11.31 6.54
N ASP A 96 6.28 -11.42 7.09
CA ASP A 96 7.55 -11.47 6.35
C ASP A 96 8.40 -12.64 6.86
N TYR A 97 8.43 -13.72 6.08
CA TYR A 97 9.21 -14.91 6.41
C TYR A 97 10.56 -14.95 5.66
N HIS A 98 10.80 -13.95 4.82
CA HIS A 98 12.07 -13.81 4.12
C HIS A 98 13.15 -13.25 5.04
N TYR A 99 12.86 -12.14 5.72
CA TYR A 99 13.78 -11.51 6.66
C TYR A 99 13.68 -12.07 8.07
N ASP A 100 12.48 -12.49 8.48
CA ASP A 100 12.18 -13.10 9.78
C ASP A 100 12.67 -12.24 10.98
N ASN A 101 12.62 -10.90 10.83
CA ASN A 101 13.14 -9.94 11.81
C ASN A 101 12.35 -9.94 13.12
N SER A 102 11.10 -10.36 13.12
CA SER A 102 10.28 -10.60 14.30
C SER A 102 9.83 -12.05 14.35
N PRO A 103 9.66 -12.64 15.54
CA PRO A 103 9.06 -13.96 15.67
C PRO A 103 7.72 -14.03 14.93
N ARG A 104 7.46 -15.12 14.21
CA ARG A 104 6.24 -15.29 13.39
C ARG A 104 4.95 -15.17 14.21
N GLU A 105 4.96 -15.63 15.44
CA GLU A 105 3.83 -15.48 16.37
C GLU A 105 3.52 -14.00 16.68
N ALA A 106 4.56 -13.16 16.82
CA ALA A 106 4.41 -11.72 17.01
C ALA A 106 3.84 -11.06 15.74
N GLN A 107 4.33 -11.46 14.56
CA GLN A 107 3.81 -10.99 13.27
C GLN A 107 2.34 -11.37 13.11
N GLU A 108 1.95 -12.63 13.33
CA GLU A 108 0.56 -13.10 13.23
C GLU A 108 -0.35 -12.35 14.22
N ARG A 109 0.09 -12.18 15.48
CA ARG A 109 -0.65 -11.43 16.49
C ARG A 109 -0.88 -9.98 16.04
N GLY A 110 0.17 -9.29 15.61
CA GLY A 110 0.09 -7.92 15.10
C GLY A 110 -0.85 -7.83 13.90
N PHE A 111 -0.72 -8.74 12.93
CA PHE A 111 -1.57 -8.80 11.75
C PHE A 111 -3.06 -8.92 12.12
N ARG A 112 -3.42 -9.86 13.01
CA ARG A 112 -4.80 -10.03 13.48
C ARG A 112 -5.34 -8.81 14.24
N THR A 113 -4.50 -8.13 15.02
CA THR A 113 -4.86 -6.89 15.71
C THR A 113 -5.23 -5.79 14.70
N HIS A 114 -4.44 -5.64 13.63
CA HIS A 114 -4.71 -4.66 12.59
C HIS A 114 -5.96 -5.02 11.76
N ILE A 115 -6.19 -6.30 11.48
CA ILE A 115 -7.43 -6.76 10.82
C ILE A 115 -8.66 -6.43 11.69
N ALA A 116 -8.59 -6.66 13.00
CA ALA A 116 -9.68 -6.32 13.90
C ALA A 116 -9.99 -4.82 13.90
N ALA A 117 -8.95 -3.97 13.91
CA ALA A 117 -9.10 -2.52 13.80
C ALA A 117 -9.66 -2.09 12.43
N ALA A 118 -9.24 -2.74 11.33
CA ALA A 118 -9.79 -2.47 10.00
C ALA A 118 -11.27 -2.81 9.90
N ARG A 119 -11.69 -3.91 10.53
CA ARG A 119 -13.09 -4.32 10.60
C ARG A 119 -13.92 -3.32 11.42
N GLU A 120 -13.39 -2.82 12.55
CA GLU A 120 -14.07 -1.87 13.42
C GLU A 120 -14.22 -0.49 12.74
N THR A 121 -13.18 -0.02 12.06
CA THR A 121 -13.16 1.33 11.48
C THR A 121 -13.73 1.41 10.07
N GLY A 122 -13.77 0.28 9.35
CA GLY A 122 -14.06 0.25 7.92
C GLY A 122 -12.96 0.84 7.04
N LEU A 123 -11.81 1.24 7.62
CA LEU A 123 -10.66 1.71 6.85
C LEU A 123 -9.89 0.53 6.24
N PRO A 124 -9.28 0.70 5.05
CA PRO A 124 -8.52 -0.37 4.43
C PRO A 124 -7.26 -0.73 5.22
N LEU A 125 -6.97 -2.02 5.25
CA LEU A 125 -5.70 -2.53 5.74
C LEU A 125 -4.69 -2.64 4.59
N VAL A 126 -3.52 -2.06 4.76
CA VAL A 126 -2.35 -2.24 3.89
C VAL A 126 -1.59 -3.47 4.39
N ILE A 127 -1.58 -4.53 3.57
CA ILE A 127 -1.06 -5.85 3.96
C ILE A 127 0.28 -6.11 3.31
N HIS A 128 1.30 -6.33 4.14
CA HIS A 128 2.59 -6.88 3.73
C HIS A 128 2.55 -8.41 3.70
N THR A 129 3.07 -9.01 2.63
CA THR A 129 3.31 -10.46 2.60
C THR A 129 4.56 -10.78 1.79
N ARG A 130 5.48 -11.52 2.39
CA ARG A 130 6.70 -11.96 1.71
C ARG A 130 7.10 -13.37 2.16
N GLU A 131 7.11 -14.32 1.20
CA GLU A 131 7.38 -15.75 1.46
C GLU A 131 6.45 -16.35 2.54
N ALA A 132 5.21 -15.81 2.65
CA ALA A 132 4.23 -16.15 3.67
C ALA A 132 2.82 -16.43 3.10
N ASP A 133 2.72 -16.73 1.80
CA ASP A 133 1.45 -16.83 1.06
C ASP A 133 0.41 -17.71 1.74
N ALA A 134 0.80 -18.89 2.19
CA ALA A 134 -0.12 -19.87 2.80
C ALA A 134 -0.73 -19.35 4.10
N ASP A 135 0.10 -18.81 4.99
CA ASP A 135 -0.36 -18.27 6.27
C ASP A 135 -1.13 -16.97 6.08
N THR A 136 -0.68 -16.11 5.17
CA THR A 136 -1.43 -14.88 4.82
C THR A 136 -2.83 -15.23 4.34
N ALA A 137 -2.97 -16.16 3.40
CA ALA A 137 -4.27 -16.57 2.88
C ALA A 137 -5.15 -17.22 3.97
N ARG A 138 -4.57 -18.09 4.81
CA ARG A 138 -5.27 -18.73 5.93
C ARG A 138 -5.83 -17.67 6.90
N ILE A 139 -5.00 -16.74 7.34
CA ILE A 139 -5.41 -15.68 8.27
C ILE A 139 -6.49 -14.78 7.67
N LEU A 140 -6.35 -14.40 6.41
CA LEU A 140 -7.35 -13.57 5.73
C LEU A 140 -8.70 -14.26 5.65
N GLU A 141 -8.76 -15.57 5.36
CA GLU A 141 -10.00 -16.34 5.30
C GLU A 141 -10.61 -16.50 6.70
N GLU A 142 -9.82 -16.88 7.70
CA GLU A 142 -10.26 -16.99 9.09
C GLU A 142 -10.86 -15.66 9.60
N GLU A 143 -10.18 -14.55 9.34
CA GLU A 143 -10.62 -13.25 9.83
C GLU A 143 -11.81 -12.68 9.03
N THR A 144 -11.88 -12.93 7.73
CA THR A 144 -13.05 -12.58 6.91
C THR A 144 -14.28 -13.36 7.36
N GLY A 145 -14.12 -14.60 7.82
CA GLY A 145 -15.20 -15.41 8.42
C GLY A 145 -15.80 -14.77 9.69
N LYS A 146 -15.05 -13.92 10.39
CA LYS A 146 -15.52 -13.15 11.55
C LYS A 146 -16.19 -11.82 11.17
N GLY A 147 -16.05 -11.38 9.92
CA GLY A 147 -16.59 -10.16 9.36
C GLY A 147 -15.68 -9.56 8.30
N ALA A 148 -16.26 -9.11 7.20
CA ALA A 148 -15.52 -8.52 6.10
C ALA A 148 -14.81 -7.21 6.51
N PHE A 149 -13.68 -6.92 5.87
CA PHE A 149 -12.91 -5.70 6.01
C PHE A 149 -12.26 -5.35 4.66
N PRO A 150 -12.10 -4.06 4.33
CA PRO A 150 -11.40 -3.65 3.11
C PRO A 150 -9.89 -3.82 3.30
N ALA A 151 -9.19 -4.28 2.26
CA ALA A 151 -7.73 -4.38 2.31
C ALA A 151 -7.08 -4.41 0.92
N VAL A 152 -5.77 -4.19 0.91
CA VAL A 152 -4.90 -4.34 -0.25
C VAL A 152 -3.67 -5.17 0.12
N LEU A 153 -3.38 -6.21 -0.67
CA LEU A 153 -2.05 -6.82 -0.67
C LEU A 153 -1.11 -5.87 -1.40
N HIS A 154 -0.30 -5.12 -0.64
CA HIS A 154 0.63 -4.16 -1.21
C HIS A 154 1.87 -4.87 -1.76
N CYS A 155 2.57 -4.21 -2.68
CA CYS A 155 3.83 -4.71 -3.27
C CYS A 155 3.77 -6.20 -3.64
N PHE A 156 2.68 -6.60 -4.32
CA PHE A 156 2.37 -8.01 -4.51
C PHE A 156 3.49 -8.73 -5.28
N THR A 157 4.03 -9.77 -4.65
CA THR A 157 5.03 -10.68 -5.22
C THR A 157 4.68 -12.15 -4.94
N GLY A 158 3.50 -12.39 -4.37
CA GLY A 158 3.00 -13.74 -4.09
C GLY A 158 2.61 -14.52 -5.34
N GLY A 159 2.23 -15.77 -5.14
CA GLY A 159 1.81 -16.66 -6.20
C GLY A 159 0.36 -16.42 -6.67
N PRO A 160 -0.02 -17.05 -7.82
CA PRO A 160 -1.36 -16.89 -8.39
C PRO A 160 -2.46 -17.40 -7.46
N GLU A 161 -2.18 -18.38 -6.61
CA GLU A 161 -3.15 -18.90 -5.65
C GLU A 161 -3.50 -17.88 -4.56
N LEU A 162 -2.50 -17.17 -3.99
CA LEU A 162 -2.77 -16.10 -3.04
C LEU A 162 -3.58 -14.99 -3.71
N ALA A 163 -3.21 -14.59 -4.94
CA ALA A 163 -3.95 -13.58 -5.69
C ALA A 163 -5.43 -13.98 -5.88
N ARG A 164 -5.68 -15.21 -6.33
CA ARG A 164 -7.03 -15.74 -6.51
C ARG A 164 -7.86 -15.72 -5.22
N ARG A 165 -7.28 -16.16 -4.11
CA ARG A 165 -7.94 -16.19 -2.78
C ARG A 165 -8.23 -14.78 -2.29
N ALA A 166 -7.27 -13.85 -2.41
CA ALA A 166 -7.47 -12.44 -2.04
C ALA A 166 -8.62 -11.79 -2.84
N ILE A 167 -8.68 -12.02 -4.14
CA ILE A 167 -9.76 -11.50 -4.99
C ILE A 167 -11.11 -12.12 -4.60
N ALA A 168 -11.16 -13.42 -4.30
CA ALA A 168 -12.38 -14.09 -3.84
C ALA A 168 -12.91 -13.51 -2.51
N LEU A 169 -12.03 -12.99 -1.65
CA LEU A 169 -12.37 -12.27 -0.42
C LEU A 169 -12.74 -10.79 -0.68
N GLY A 170 -12.70 -10.32 -1.93
CA GLY A 170 -12.99 -8.93 -2.29
C GLY A 170 -11.85 -7.94 -2.05
N LEU A 171 -10.63 -8.42 -1.79
CA LEU A 171 -9.47 -7.59 -1.53
C LEU A 171 -8.91 -6.99 -2.83
N SER A 172 -8.09 -5.96 -2.71
CA SER A 172 -7.33 -5.35 -3.80
C SER A 172 -5.88 -5.83 -3.81
N ILE A 173 -5.21 -5.65 -4.94
CA ILE A 173 -3.79 -5.98 -5.12
C ILE A 173 -3.09 -4.77 -5.73
N SER A 174 -1.92 -4.39 -5.22
CA SER A 174 -1.13 -3.32 -5.81
C SER A 174 0.22 -3.79 -6.33
N PHE A 175 0.72 -3.08 -7.34
CA PHE A 175 1.97 -3.40 -8.01
C PHE A 175 2.96 -2.25 -7.91
N THR A 176 4.24 -2.62 -7.65
CA THR A 176 5.37 -1.70 -7.51
C THR A 176 6.31 -1.76 -8.72
N GLY A 177 7.47 -1.10 -8.60
CA GLY A 177 8.55 -1.17 -9.56
C GLY A 177 9.02 -2.58 -9.92
N ILE A 178 8.75 -3.59 -9.07
CA ILE A 178 9.05 -5.00 -9.37
C ILE A 178 8.37 -5.46 -10.66
N LEU A 179 7.14 -4.99 -10.94
CA LEU A 179 6.43 -5.33 -12.18
C LEU A 179 7.26 -5.01 -13.44
N THR A 180 8.11 -3.98 -13.35
CA THR A 180 8.94 -3.49 -14.47
C THR A 180 10.23 -4.26 -14.67
N PHE A 181 10.58 -5.19 -13.77
CA PHE A 181 11.84 -5.93 -13.84
C PHE A 181 11.78 -7.02 -14.91
N LYS A 182 12.95 -7.31 -15.53
CA LYS A 182 13.04 -8.30 -16.61
C LYS A 182 12.52 -9.68 -16.20
N ASN A 183 12.80 -10.08 -14.96
CA ASN A 183 12.46 -11.41 -14.45
C ASN A 183 11.06 -11.51 -13.85
N SER A 184 10.19 -10.50 -14.03
CA SER A 184 8.85 -10.47 -13.44
C SER A 184 7.74 -10.92 -14.40
N ALA A 185 8.04 -11.83 -15.34
CA ALA A 185 7.06 -12.32 -16.30
C ALA A 185 5.83 -12.95 -15.59
N ALA A 186 6.05 -13.85 -14.65
CA ALA A 186 4.98 -14.48 -13.89
C ALA A 186 4.10 -13.45 -13.11
N LEU A 187 4.72 -12.39 -12.58
CA LEU A 187 3.97 -11.31 -11.92
C LEU A 187 3.10 -10.52 -12.92
N ARG A 188 3.61 -10.28 -14.12
CA ARG A 188 2.82 -9.65 -15.19
C ARG A 188 1.66 -10.51 -15.64
N ASP A 189 1.84 -11.84 -15.72
CA ASP A 189 0.75 -12.77 -16.03
C ASP A 189 -0.38 -12.69 -14.97
N ILE A 190 -0.01 -12.62 -13.69
CA ILE A 190 -0.96 -12.38 -12.61
C ILE A 190 -1.65 -11.04 -12.82
N ALA A 191 -0.90 -9.93 -13.01
CA ALA A 191 -1.46 -8.60 -13.19
C ALA A 191 -2.40 -8.50 -14.40
N ALA A 192 -2.13 -9.24 -15.48
CA ALA A 192 -3.01 -9.34 -16.64
C ALA A 192 -4.35 -10.02 -16.32
N SER A 193 -4.34 -11.03 -15.45
CA SER A 193 -5.51 -11.87 -15.14
C SER A 193 -6.47 -11.28 -14.10
N LEU A 194 -6.03 -10.29 -13.32
CA LEU A 194 -6.84 -9.72 -12.22
C LEU A 194 -8.02 -8.89 -12.73
N PRO A 195 -9.14 -8.87 -11.99
CA PRO A 195 -10.24 -7.95 -12.26
C PRO A 195 -9.76 -6.49 -12.25
N ALA A 196 -10.19 -5.73 -13.23
CA ALA A 196 -9.75 -4.36 -13.41
C ALA A 196 -10.04 -3.44 -12.22
N ASP A 197 -11.12 -3.72 -11.50
CA ASP A 197 -11.57 -2.95 -10.34
C ASP A 197 -10.86 -3.30 -9.02
N ARG A 198 -9.85 -4.18 -9.07
CA ARG A 198 -9.11 -4.66 -7.89
C ARG A 198 -7.63 -4.31 -7.90
N ILE A 199 -7.18 -3.55 -8.89
CA ILE A 199 -5.75 -3.25 -9.10
C ILE A 199 -5.43 -1.82 -8.68
N LEU A 200 -4.29 -1.67 -7.98
CA LEU A 200 -3.68 -0.40 -7.62
C LEU A 200 -2.23 -0.36 -8.10
N VAL A 201 -1.65 0.83 -8.13
CA VAL A 201 -0.23 1.07 -8.39
C VAL A 201 0.37 1.91 -7.27
N GLU A 202 1.64 1.65 -6.97
CA GLU A 202 2.38 2.33 -5.92
C GLU A 202 3.88 2.27 -6.19
N THR A 203 4.66 3.07 -5.48
CA THR A 203 6.12 3.05 -5.64
C THR A 203 6.83 2.17 -4.63
N ASP A 204 6.36 2.10 -3.40
CA ASP A 204 7.11 1.61 -2.25
C ASP A 204 8.44 2.37 -2.06
N ALA A 205 8.43 3.65 -2.44
CA ALA A 205 9.61 4.52 -2.34
C ALA A 205 10.05 4.72 -0.88
N PRO A 206 11.35 4.67 -0.60
CA PRO A 206 12.51 4.84 -1.49
C PRO A 206 13.00 3.57 -2.19
N TYR A 207 12.35 2.44 -1.98
CA TYR A 207 12.72 1.12 -2.50
C TYR A 207 12.20 0.88 -3.92
N LEU A 208 12.66 -0.21 -4.55
CA LEU A 208 12.06 -0.82 -5.74
C LEU A 208 11.94 0.10 -6.97
N ALA A 209 12.90 1.00 -7.19
CA ALA A 209 12.91 1.90 -8.34
C ALA A 209 12.66 1.12 -9.65
N PRO A 210 11.70 1.58 -10.51
CA PRO A 210 11.34 0.89 -11.74
C PRO A 210 12.49 0.78 -12.72
N GLY A 211 12.41 -0.17 -13.65
CA GLY A 211 13.49 -0.70 -14.50
C GLY A 211 14.50 0.30 -15.02
N LYS A 212 14.06 1.43 -15.62
CA LYS A 212 14.98 2.47 -16.13
C LYS A 212 15.69 3.27 -15.04
N PHE A 213 15.20 3.23 -13.81
CA PHE A 213 15.80 3.87 -12.64
C PHE A 213 16.42 2.88 -11.65
N ARG A 214 16.49 1.61 -12.02
CA ARG A 214 17.04 0.56 -11.14
C ARG A 214 18.43 0.92 -10.62
N GLY A 215 18.63 0.73 -9.31
CA GLY A 215 19.88 1.10 -8.62
C GLY A 215 19.94 2.56 -8.18
N LYS A 216 18.90 3.35 -8.46
CA LYS A 216 18.71 4.69 -7.89
C LYS A 216 17.65 4.65 -6.78
N ARG A 217 17.63 5.67 -5.92
CA ARG A 217 16.53 5.86 -4.97
C ARG A 217 15.22 6.05 -5.75
N ASN A 218 14.17 5.33 -5.34
CA ASN A 218 12.83 5.50 -5.86
C ASN A 218 12.16 6.77 -5.27
N GLU A 219 11.14 7.27 -5.92
CA GLU A 219 10.32 8.39 -5.44
C GLU A 219 8.89 8.30 -6.03
N PRO A 220 7.88 8.93 -5.40
CA PRO A 220 6.49 8.86 -5.86
C PRO A 220 6.26 9.25 -7.32
N ALA A 221 7.07 10.16 -7.87
CA ALA A 221 7.01 10.55 -9.28
C ALA A 221 7.16 9.34 -10.25
N PHE A 222 7.83 8.26 -9.81
CA PHE A 222 8.12 7.12 -10.66
C PHE A 222 6.96 6.11 -10.77
N VAL A 223 5.85 6.30 -10.05
CA VAL A 223 4.65 5.46 -10.22
C VAL A 223 4.12 5.48 -11.67
N VAL A 224 4.38 6.54 -12.40
CA VAL A 224 4.05 6.65 -13.84
C VAL A 224 4.69 5.52 -14.66
N GLU A 225 5.91 5.13 -14.33
CA GLU A 225 6.62 4.07 -15.05
C GLU A 225 6.02 2.68 -14.76
N ILE A 226 5.52 2.50 -13.55
CA ILE A 226 4.83 1.28 -13.14
C ILE A 226 3.49 1.18 -13.86
N ALA A 227 2.73 2.29 -13.90
CA ALA A 227 1.47 2.38 -14.63
C ALA A 227 1.63 2.12 -16.14
N LYS A 228 2.73 2.58 -16.77
CA LYS A 228 3.04 2.28 -18.18
C LYS A 228 3.18 0.78 -18.42
N VAL A 229 4.00 0.10 -17.60
CA VAL A 229 4.21 -1.34 -17.74
C VAL A 229 2.93 -2.12 -17.45
N LEU A 230 2.12 -1.67 -16.49
CA LEU A 230 0.82 -2.27 -16.22
C LEU A 230 -0.13 -2.11 -17.41
N ALA A 231 -0.15 -0.93 -18.06
CA ALA A 231 -0.94 -0.67 -19.27
C ALA A 231 -0.53 -1.61 -20.43
N GLU A 232 0.78 -1.71 -20.69
CA GLU A 232 1.32 -2.64 -21.68
C GLU A 232 0.94 -4.10 -21.36
N THR A 233 1.07 -4.51 -20.09
CA THR A 233 0.75 -5.84 -19.59
C THR A 233 -0.73 -6.19 -19.83
N ARG A 234 -1.61 -5.22 -19.68
CA ARG A 234 -3.07 -5.41 -19.82
C ARG A 234 -3.60 -5.09 -21.21
N GLY A 235 -2.76 -4.61 -22.13
CA GLY A 235 -3.15 -4.26 -23.49
C GLY A 235 -4.11 -3.06 -23.58
N VAL A 236 -4.00 -2.10 -22.65
CA VAL A 236 -4.83 -0.89 -22.59
C VAL A 236 -3.95 0.37 -22.58
N SER A 237 -4.55 1.54 -22.74
CA SER A 237 -3.80 2.81 -22.70
C SER A 237 -3.36 3.18 -21.27
N LEU A 238 -2.31 4.02 -21.16
CA LEU A 238 -1.88 4.59 -19.89
C LEU A 238 -3.00 5.40 -19.22
N ASP A 239 -3.77 6.15 -20.02
CA ASP A 239 -4.88 6.95 -19.51
C ASP A 239 -5.98 6.06 -18.89
N GLU A 240 -6.26 4.93 -19.50
CA GLU A 240 -7.22 3.95 -18.98
C GLU A 240 -6.74 3.34 -17.66
N ILE A 241 -5.46 2.93 -17.55
CA ILE A 241 -4.88 2.46 -16.30
C ILE A 241 -4.91 3.56 -15.24
N ALA A 242 -4.54 4.79 -15.59
CA ALA A 242 -4.57 5.91 -14.66
C ALA A 242 -5.97 6.19 -14.12
N GLN A 243 -7.00 6.16 -14.96
CA GLN A 243 -8.40 6.33 -14.56
C GLN A 243 -8.85 5.17 -13.66
N GLN A 244 -8.57 3.94 -14.06
CA GLN A 244 -8.99 2.72 -13.39
C GLN A 244 -8.36 2.59 -12.00
N THR A 245 -7.02 2.69 -11.90
CA THR A 245 -6.30 2.57 -10.62
C THR A 245 -6.62 3.71 -9.67
N THR A 246 -6.83 4.93 -10.19
CA THR A 246 -7.27 6.07 -9.40
C THR A 246 -8.70 5.88 -8.88
N ALA A 247 -9.62 5.38 -9.70
CA ALA A 247 -10.99 5.08 -9.27
C ALA A 247 -11.01 3.98 -8.19
N ASN A 248 -10.17 2.96 -8.35
CA ASN A 248 -9.99 1.88 -7.36
C ASN A 248 -9.42 2.42 -6.06
N PHE A 249 -8.41 3.31 -6.13
CA PHE A 249 -7.85 3.98 -4.96
C PHE A 249 -8.92 4.69 -4.15
N PHE A 250 -9.70 5.58 -4.76
CA PHE A 250 -10.74 6.32 -4.04
C PHE A 250 -11.91 5.46 -3.56
N ARG A 251 -12.11 4.28 -4.13
CA ARG A 251 -13.07 3.30 -3.62
C ARG A 251 -12.55 2.63 -2.37
N LEU A 252 -11.28 2.24 -2.36
CA LEU A 252 -10.64 1.56 -1.23
C LEU A 252 -10.32 2.54 -0.10
N PHE A 253 -9.61 3.62 -0.40
CA PHE A 253 -9.25 4.67 0.56
C PHE A 253 -10.36 5.74 0.63
N SER A 254 -11.55 5.30 1.00
CA SER A 254 -12.78 6.10 0.94
C SER A 254 -12.77 7.40 1.75
N LYS A 255 -11.86 7.50 2.73
CA LYS A 255 -11.66 8.69 3.56
C LYS A 255 -10.85 9.79 2.84
N VAL A 256 -10.16 9.47 1.74
CA VAL A 256 -9.43 10.45 0.94
C VAL A 256 -10.41 11.25 0.10
N PRO A 257 -10.45 12.60 0.23
CA PRO A 257 -11.33 13.44 -0.58
C PRO A 257 -11.00 13.30 -2.07
N ARG A 258 -12.01 13.06 -2.88
CA ARG A 258 -11.87 13.13 -4.35
C ARG A 258 -11.55 14.56 -4.77
N PRO A 259 -10.70 14.79 -5.79
CA PRO A 259 -10.57 16.11 -6.38
C PRO A 259 -11.93 16.63 -6.82
N ALA A 260 -12.17 17.93 -6.65
CA ALA A 260 -13.34 18.55 -7.24
C ALA A 260 -13.30 18.29 -8.76
N ALA A 261 -14.45 17.93 -9.35
CA ALA A 261 -14.55 17.86 -10.81
C ALA A 261 -14.09 19.21 -11.37
N ALA A 262 -13.15 19.20 -12.33
CA ALA A 262 -12.79 20.43 -13.01
C ALA A 262 -14.08 21.02 -13.56
N ALA A 263 -14.39 22.26 -13.18
CA ALA A 263 -15.51 22.98 -13.77
C ALA A 263 -15.22 23.09 -15.27
N THR A 264 -16.00 22.39 -16.08
CA THR A 264 -15.95 22.44 -17.55
C THR A 264 -16.47 23.76 -18.04
#